data_df2f2b9019e7a1a0794e5b29fbd3cc4d
#
_entry.id   df2f2b9019e7a1a0794e5b29fbd3cc4d
#
_cell.length_a   1.000
_cell.length_b   1.000
_cell.length_c   1.000
_cell.angle_alpha   90.00
_cell.angle_beta   90.00
_cell.angle_gamma   90.00
#
_symmetry.space_group_name_H-M   'P 1'
#
loop_
_entity.id
_entity.type
_entity.pdbx_description
1 polymer ?
#
loop_
_entity_poly.entity_id
_entity_poly.type
_entity_poly.pdbx_seq_one_letter_code
_entity_poly.pdbx_strand_id
1 'polypeptide(L)'
;MKKIVKLLPVALALMIAVPAFAEEPETASENATSTLNLTVDKFINITHSDSSVETANASFNPSYTTITTDKALTAAFHVINNDPTRKIYLSATAPTSGGTTPALFATDASGNGLSIVLTNNSRQPAASAVTNITGRTGVAKASNPDAIGFTITPAIAPKDGTGAAEPSVSYADNKVTYAIKNGEYDMSYALNTTAIAETFSTHDTDGTYQATVTLTTSGT
;
A
#
# COMPACT_ATOMS: atom_id res chain seq x y z
N MET A 1 9.94 -15.65 27.38
CA MET A 1 11.20 -16.39 27.45
C MET A 1 12.15 -15.85 26.41
N LYS A 2 13.17 -15.10 26.83
CA LYS A 2 14.16 -14.47 25.94
C LYS A 2 15.17 -15.53 25.51
N LYS A 3 15.23 -15.85 24.23
CA LYS A 3 16.32 -16.68 23.69
C LYS A 3 17.52 -15.79 23.41
N ILE A 4 18.54 -15.91 24.21
CA ILE A 4 19.84 -15.29 24.01
C ILE A 4 20.59 -16.17 23.02
N VAL A 5 20.83 -15.67 21.80
CA VAL A 5 21.75 -16.29 20.85
C VAL A 5 23.16 -15.87 21.25
N LYS A 6 23.93 -16.80 21.77
CA LYS A 6 25.35 -16.63 22.05
C LYS A 6 26.12 -16.75 20.73
N LEU A 7 26.64 -15.65 20.23
CA LEU A 7 27.69 -15.70 19.19
C LEU A 7 28.97 -16.25 19.83
N LEU A 8 29.44 -17.38 19.34
CA LEU A 8 30.75 -17.89 19.63
C LEU A 8 31.78 -17.20 18.72
N PRO A 9 32.85 -16.60 19.23
CA PRO A 9 33.94 -16.14 18.37
C PRO A 9 34.75 -17.36 17.91
N VAL A 10 34.77 -17.60 16.61
CA VAL A 10 35.67 -18.57 16.01
C VAL A 10 37.02 -17.88 15.87
N ALA A 11 37.93 -18.16 16.78
CA ALA A 11 39.34 -17.80 16.66
C ALA A 11 40.01 -18.77 15.68
N LEU A 12 40.26 -18.30 14.45
CA LEU A 12 41.04 -19.05 13.47
C LEU A 12 42.51 -18.87 13.79
N ALA A 13 43.13 -19.85 14.46
CA ALA A 13 44.55 -19.89 14.64
C ALA A 13 45.22 -20.36 13.34
N LEU A 14 45.83 -19.42 12.61
CA LEU A 14 46.62 -19.71 11.42
C LEU A 14 48.06 -20.13 11.88
N MET A 15 48.33 -21.45 11.91
CA MET A 15 49.70 -21.93 12.06
C MET A 15 50.45 -21.79 10.73
N ILE A 16 51.36 -20.83 10.66
CA ILE A 16 52.28 -20.71 9.54
C ILE A 16 53.49 -21.58 9.83
N ALA A 17 53.59 -22.74 9.16
CA ALA A 17 54.85 -23.50 9.09
C ALA A 17 55.72 -22.85 7.99
N VAL A 18 56.81 -22.24 8.38
CA VAL A 18 57.79 -21.68 7.44
C VAL A 18 58.81 -22.76 7.10
N PRO A 19 58.84 -23.29 5.87
CA PRO A 19 59.98 -24.09 5.43
C PRO A 19 61.14 -23.15 5.12
N ALA A 20 62.29 -23.37 5.76
CA ALA A 20 63.51 -22.68 5.45
C ALA A 20 64.10 -23.27 4.15
N PHE A 21 63.90 -22.60 3.04
CA PHE A 21 64.67 -22.81 1.81
C PHE A 21 65.29 -21.48 1.44
N ALA A 22 66.60 -21.53 1.12
CA ALA A 22 67.29 -20.39 0.57
C ALA A 22 66.70 -20.13 -0.82
N GLU A 23 66.09 -19.01 -0.98
CA GLU A 23 65.50 -18.59 -2.25
C GLU A 23 66.26 -17.48 -2.90
N GLU A 24 66.39 -17.62 -4.23
CA GLU A 24 66.69 -16.49 -5.11
C GLU A 24 65.66 -15.39 -4.88
N PRO A 25 65.98 -14.11 -5.05
CA PRO A 25 65.03 -13.03 -4.85
C PRO A 25 63.95 -13.12 -5.92
N GLU A 26 62.86 -13.84 -5.60
CA GLU A 26 61.62 -13.68 -6.35
C GLU A 26 61.19 -12.23 -6.24
N THR A 27 60.86 -11.64 -7.38
CA THR A 27 60.21 -10.33 -7.41
C THR A 27 58.91 -10.44 -6.65
N ALA A 28 58.93 -9.98 -5.41
CA ALA A 28 57.71 -9.97 -4.59
C ALA A 28 56.66 -9.17 -5.34
N SER A 29 55.53 -9.80 -5.63
CA SER A 29 54.38 -9.09 -6.12
C SER A 29 53.80 -8.25 -4.98
N GLU A 30 53.93 -6.93 -5.11
CA GLU A 30 53.42 -5.99 -4.08
C GLU A 30 51.91 -5.92 -4.02
N ASN A 31 51.21 -6.63 -4.93
CA ASN A 31 49.75 -6.58 -5.03
C ASN A 31 49.16 -7.98 -4.89
N ALA A 32 48.41 -8.19 -3.81
CA ALA A 32 47.55 -9.34 -3.62
C ALA A 32 46.10 -8.85 -3.62
N THR A 33 45.26 -9.50 -4.44
CA THR A 33 43.83 -9.20 -4.51
C THR A 33 43.01 -10.37 -3.98
N SER A 34 42.01 -10.06 -3.17
CA SER A 34 41.05 -11.02 -2.71
C SER A 34 39.63 -10.51 -3.08
N THR A 35 38.81 -11.38 -3.63
CA THR A 35 37.41 -11.05 -3.95
C THR A 35 36.51 -11.63 -2.86
N LEU A 36 35.73 -10.76 -2.22
CA LEU A 36 34.72 -11.14 -1.28
C LEU A 36 33.36 -11.06 -1.98
N ASN A 37 32.61 -12.14 -1.94
CA ASN A 37 31.24 -12.20 -2.50
C ASN A 37 30.24 -12.38 -1.38
N LEU A 38 29.22 -11.51 -1.36
CA LEU A 38 28.03 -11.65 -0.51
C LEU A 38 26.80 -11.60 -1.41
N THR A 39 25.99 -12.62 -1.36
CA THR A 39 24.70 -12.65 -2.07
C THR A 39 23.60 -12.28 -1.10
N VAL A 40 22.77 -11.31 -1.47
CA VAL A 40 21.58 -10.91 -0.73
C VAL A 40 20.36 -11.27 -1.57
N ASP A 41 19.48 -12.06 -1.00
CA ASP A 41 18.23 -12.44 -1.67
C ASP A 41 17.28 -11.25 -1.78
N LYS A 42 16.51 -11.22 -2.88
CA LYS A 42 15.46 -10.23 -3.08
C LYS A 42 14.28 -10.54 -2.17
N PHE A 43 13.75 -9.50 -1.52
CA PHE A 43 12.52 -9.63 -0.74
C PHE A 43 11.65 -8.38 -0.84
N ILE A 44 10.38 -8.56 -0.55
CA ILE A 44 9.42 -7.51 -0.26
C ILE A 44 8.47 -7.99 0.82
N ASN A 45 8.19 -7.12 1.78
CA ASN A 45 7.23 -7.39 2.85
C ASN A 45 6.23 -6.23 2.94
N ILE A 46 4.95 -6.56 3.01
CA ILE A 46 3.85 -5.62 3.19
C ILE A 46 3.06 -6.05 4.43
N THR A 47 2.93 -5.16 5.38
CA THR A 47 2.15 -5.38 6.60
C THR A 47 1.20 -4.20 6.84
N HIS A 48 0.16 -4.41 7.62
CA HIS A 48 -0.59 -3.28 8.16
C HIS A 48 0.28 -2.54 9.18
N SER A 49 0.31 -1.22 9.08
CA SER A 49 1.03 -0.38 10.05
C SER A 49 0.16 -0.04 11.27
N ASP A 50 -1.14 -0.25 11.16
CA ASP A 50 -2.15 0.01 12.18
C ASP A 50 -3.21 -1.11 12.16
N SER A 51 -4.44 -0.82 12.54
CA SER A 51 -5.55 -1.77 12.51
C SER A 51 -5.89 -2.19 11.08
N SER A 52 -6.15 -3.51 10.89
CA SER A 52 -6.65 -4.00 9.60
C SER A 52 -8.13 -3.66 9.34
N VAL A 53 -8.84 -3.16 10.35
CA VAL A 53 -10.24 -2.73 10.26
C VAL A 53 -10.39 -1.37 10.94
N GLU A 54 -10.76 -0.37 10.15
CA GLU A 54 -11.08 0.96 10.63
C GLU A 54 -12.59 1.18 10.55
N THR A 55 -13.18 1.71 11.62
CA THR A 55 -14.61 2.03 11.70
C THR A 55 -14.78 3.45 12.22
N ALA A 56 -15.59 4.26 11.53
CA ALA A 56 -16.00 5.58 11.97
C ALA A 56 -17.52 5.71 11.93
N ASN A 57 -18.07 6.56 12.80
CA ASN A 57 -19.48 6.89 12.76
C ASN A 57 -19.68 8.11 11.87
N ALA A 58 -20.65 8.02 10.96
CA ALA A 58 -21.00 9.11 10.07
C ALA A 58 -22.27 9.82 10.56
N SER A 59 -22.30 11.13 10.37
CA SER A 59 -23.48 11.96 10.60
C SER A 59 -23.74 12.88 9.42
N PHE A 60 -25.01 13.10 9.13
CA PHE A 60 -25.43 14.05 8.11
C PHE A 60 -25.52 15.48 8.70
N ASN A 61 -25.20 16.46 7.90
CA ASN A 61 -25.54 17.84 8.26
C ASN A 61 -27.09 18.04 8.18
N PRO A 62 -27.62 19.10 8.83
CA PRO A 62 -29.09 19.33 8.85
C PRO A 62 -29.74 19.50 7.48
N SER A 63 -28.94 19.88 6.46
CA SER A 63 -29.43 20.03 5.08
C SER A 63 -29.21 18.79 4.23
N TYR A 64 -28.64 17.73 4.79
CA TYR A 64 -28.30 16.48 4.09
C TYR A 64 -27.43 16.67 2.84
N THR A 65 -26.54 17.67 2.86
CA THR A 65 -25.64 17.98 1.74
C THR A 65 -24.21 17.51 1.98
N THR A 66 -23.86 17.15 3.21
CA THR A 66 -22.54 16.64 3.58
C THR A 66 -22.63 15.54 4.62
N ILE A 67 -21.70 14.61 4.57
CA ILE A 67 -21.45 13.62 5.63
C ILE A 67 -20.15 14.02 6.33
N THR A 68 -20.16 13.91 7.65
CA THR A 68 -18.95 14.04 8.49
C THR A 68 -18.77 12.75 9.29
N THR A 69 -17.52 12.40 9.58
CA THR A 69 -17.17 11.25 10.40
C THR A 69 -16.53 11.70 11.72
N ASP A 70 -16.73 10.94 12.78
CA ASP A 70 -16.17 11.20 14.11
C ASP A 70 -14.64 11.04 14.17
N LYS A 71 -14.08 10.28 13.23
CA LYS A 71 -12.64 10.13 13.03
C LYS A 71 -12.31 9.89 11.55
N ALA A 72 -11.05 10.10 11.20
CA ALA A 72 -10.55 9.75 9.88
C ALA A 72 -10.58 8.24 9.68
N LEU A 73 -10.94 7.81 8.47
CA LEU A 73 -10.77 6.44 8.00
C LEU A 73 -9.50 6.38 7.14
N THR A 74 -8.53 5.58 7.56
CA THR A 74 -7.24 5.48 6.88
C THR A 74 -6.81 4.03 6.77
N ALA A 75 -6.58 3.56 5.56
CA ALA A 75 -5.87 2.30 5.34
C ALA A 75 -4.37 2.58 5.36
N ALA A 76 -3.63 1.97 6.28
CA ALA A 76 -2.22 2.21 6.48
C ALA A 76 -1.39 0.92 6.36
N PHE A 77 -0.29 0.99 5.62
CA PHE A 77 0.59 -0.14 5.32
C PHE A 77 2.04 0.23 5.53
N HIS A 78 2.80 -0.74 5.98
CA HIS A 78 4.25 -0.68 6.09
C HIS A 78 4.87 -1.60 5.04
N VAL A 79 5.80 -1.06 4.24
CA VAL A 79 6.43 -1.77 3.12
C VAL A 79 7.92 -1.73 3.29
N ILE A 80 8.57 -2.89 3.26
CA ILE A 80 10.01 -3.03 3.21
C ILE A 80 10.36 -3.71 1.88
N ASN A 81 11.24 -3.10 1.09
CA ASN A 81 11.59 -3.58 -0.24
C ASN A 81 13.10 -3.47 -0.49
N ASN A 82 13.72 -4.54 -0.99
CA ASN A 82 15.06 -4.53 -1.54
C ASN A 82 15.13 -4.93 -3.03
N ASP A 83 13.96 -5.07 -3.68
CA ASP A 83 13.86 -5.39 -5.11
C ASP A 83 13.21 -4.24 -5.90
N PRO A 84 13.99 -3.32 -6.49
CA PRO A 84 13.46 -2.17 -7.21
C PRO A 84 12.75 -2.54 -8.52
N THR A 85 12.80 -3.80 -8.92
CA THR A 85 12.09 -4.29 -10.12
C THR A 85 10.64 -4.66 -9.84
N ARG A 86 10.29 -4.86 -8.57
CA ARG A 86 8.90 -5.15 -8.17
C ARG A 86 8.03 -3.91 -8.17
N LYS A 87 6.78 -4.13 -8.52
CA LYS A 87 5.73 -3.11 -8.43
C LYS A 87 4.77 -3.45 -7.31
N ILE A 88 4.22 -2.43 -6.69
CA ILE A 88 3.16 -2.55 -5.69
C ILE A 88 1.87 -2.06 -6.31
N TYR A 89 0.78 -2.74 -6.03
CA TYR A 89 -0.56 -2.42 -6.52
C TYR A 89 -1.50 -2.13 -5.36
N LEU A 90 -2.11 -0.96 -5.40
CA LEU A 90 -3.27 -0.63 -4.58
C LEU A 90 -4.53 -0.94 -5.36
N SER A 91 -5.45 -1.61 -4.73
CA SER A 91 -6.82 -1.84 -5.23
C SER A 91 -7.82 -1.70 -4.09
N ALA A 92 -9.09 -1.55 -4.42
CA ALA A 92 -10.16 -1.66 -3.45
C ALA A 92 -11.33 -2.45 -4.03
N THR A 93 -12.05 -3.14 -3.17
CA THR A 93 -13.28 -3.86 -3.52
C THR A 93 -14.38 -3.51 -2.52
N ALA A 94 -15.61 -3.46 -2.99
CA ALA A 94 -16.81 -3.26 -2.17
C ALA A 94 -17.74 -4.48 -2.26
N PRO A 95 -18.42 -4.87 -1.18
CA PRO A 95 -19.41 -5.93 -1.21
C PRO A 95 -20.60 -5.56 -2.11
N THR A 96 -21.00 -6.50 -2.98
CA THR A 96 -22.14 -6.37 -3.90
C THR A 96 -22.90 -7.67 -3.98
N SER A 97 -24.13 -7.63 -4.50
CA SER A 97 -24.90 -8.84 -4.74
C SER A 97 -24.15 -9.75 -5.73
N GLY A 98 -23.76 -10.93 -5.28
CA GLY A 98 -22.96 -11.88 -6.06
C GLY A 98 -21.45 -11.86 -5.75
N GLY A 99 -20.97 -11.07 -4.76
CA GLY A 99 -19.60 -11.08 -4.33
C GLY A 99 -19.01 -9.69 -4.05
N THR A 100 -17.89 -9.38 -4.67
CA THR A 100 -17.23 -8.07 -4.55
C THR A 100 -17.00 -7.44 -5.92
N THR A 101 -17.02 -6.11 -5.98
CA THR A 101 -16.79 -5.34 -7.20
C THR A 101 -15.64 -4.35 -6.97
N PRO A 102 -14.77 -4.09 -7.97
CA PRO A 102 -13.77 -3.05 -7.87
C PRO A 102 -14.38 -1.70 -7.46
N ALA A 103 -13.77 -1.08 -6.45
CA ALA A 103 -14.31 0.11 -5.79
C ALA A 103 -13.33 1.30 -5.74
N LEU A 104 -12.15 1.18 -6.37
CA LEU A 104 -11.15 2.25 -6.48
C LEU A 104 -11.15 2.81 -7.90
N PHE A 105 -11.19 4.14 -8.03
CA PHE A 105 -11.30 4.80 -9.32
C PHE A 105 -10.46 6.08 -9.36
N ALA A 106 -9.99 6.44 -10.57
CA ALA A 106 -9.44 7.76 -10.81
C ALA A 106 -10.56 8.81 -10.85
N THR A 107 -10.29 10.00 -10.31
CA THR A 107 -11.28 11.09 -10.30
C THR A 107 -11.40 11.82 -11.64
N ASP A 108 -10.38 11.69 -12.50
CA ASP A 108 -10.38 12.25 -13.85
C ASP A 108 -9.86 11.26 -14.89
N ALA A 109 -10.01 11.60 -16.17
CA ALA A 109 -9.57 10.77 -17.30
C ALA A 109 -8.04 10.64 -17.39
N SER A 110 -7.29 11.49 -16.71
CA SER A 110 -5.82 11.48 -16.68
C SER A 110 -5.26 10.62 -15.54
N GLY A 111 -6.14 10.06 -14.70
CA GLY A 111 -5.75 9.25 -13.54
C GLY A 111 -5.29 10.06 -12.33
N ASN A 112 -5.54 11.39 -12.33
CA ASN A 112 -5.21 12.25 -11.20
C ASN A 112 -6.30 12.16 -10.12
N GLY A 113 -5.85 12.01 -8.88
CA GLY A 113 -6.74 11.83 -7.74
C GLY A 113 -7.41 10.46 -7.73
N LEU A 114 -7.87 10.08 -6.57
CA LEU A 114 -8.51 8.78 -6.34
C LEU A 114 -9.84 8.96 -5.63
N SER A 115 -10.79 8.11 -5.98
CA SER A 115 -12.04 7.93 -5.25
C SER A 115 -12.26 6.47 -4.90
N ILE A 116 -12.98 6.25 -3.82
CA ILE A 116 -13.40 4.94 -3.36
C ILE A 116 -14.92 4.94 -3.14
N VAL A 117 -15.56 3.87 -3.52
CA VAL A 117 -16.99 3.68 -3.26
C VAL A 117 -17.17 2.67 -2.15
N LEU A 118 -17.89 3.07 -1.10
CA LEU A 118 -18.29 2.20 -0.01
C LEU A 118 -19.74 1.77 -0.27
N THR A 119 -20.05 0.49 -0.03
CA THR A 119 -21.41 -0.05 -0.16
C THR A 119 -21.95 -0.57 1.16
N ASN A 120 -23.26 -0.52 1.31
CA ASN A 120 -23.95 -1.05 2.48
C ASN A 120 -23.75 -2.57 2.55
N ASN A 121 -23.02 -3.02 3.56
CA ASN A 121 -22.64 -4.42 3.72
C ASN A 121 -23.84 -5.36 3.91
N SER A 122 -24.91 -4.89 4.54
CA SER A 122 -26.11 -5.70 4.79
C SER A 122 -27.02 -5.81 3.57
N ARG A 123 -27.03 -4.79 2.70
CA ARG A 123 -27.93 -4.72 1.53
C ARG A 123 -27.26 -5.14 0.23
N GLN A 124 -25.95 -5.03 0.15
CA GLN A 124 -25.11 -5.46 -0.97
C GLN A 124 -25.71 -5.08 -2.34
N PRO A 125 -25.62 -3.82 -2.76
CA PRO A 125 -26.24 -3.36 -4.00
C PRO A 125 -25.63 -4.07 -5.22
N ALA A 126 -26.27 -3.94 -6.37
CA ALA A 126 -25.74 -4.47 -7.63
C ALA A 126 -24.38 -3.81 -7.97
N ALA A 127 -23.50 -4.51 -8.70
CA ALA A 127 -22.20 -4.00 -9.11
C ALA A 127 -22.27 -2.66 -9.86
N SER A 128 -23.33 -2.42 -10.62
CA SER A 128 -23.58 -1.15 -11.32
C SER A 128 -23.73 0.05 -10.36
N ALA A 129 -24.18 -0.17 -9.13
CA ALA A 129 -24.25 0.89 -8.11
C ALA A 129 -22.86 1.43 -7.77
N VAL A 130 -21.84 0.58 -7.78
CA VAL A 130 -20.44 0.95 -7.54
C VAL A 130 -19.86 1.67 -8.76
N THR A 131 -19.97 1.06 -9.94
CA THR A 131 -19.34 1.58 -11.16
C THR A 131 -19.96 2.87 -11.68
N ASN A 132 -21.22 3.14 -11.37
CA ASN A 132 -21.93 4.36 -11.80
C ASN A 132 -21.70 5.56 -10.87
N ILE A 133 -21.25 5.35 -9.63
CA ILE A 133 -21.03 6.41 -8.63
C ILE A 133 -19.67 7.11 -8.78
N THR A 134 -18.72 6.50 -9.47
CA THR A 134 -17.33 6.92 -9.50
C THR A 134 -17.10 8.33 -10.03
N GLY A 135 -17.17 9.34 -9.15
CA GLY A 135 -16.78 10.72 -9.44
C GLY A 135 -17.54 11.41 -10.56
N ARG A 136 -18.67 10.84 -10.98
CA ARG A 136 -19.46 11.36 -12.09
C ARG A 136 -20.62 12.19 -11.59
N THR A 137 -20.68 13.43 -12.09
CA THR A 137 -21.86 14.30 -11.99
C THR A 137 -23.04 13.66 -12.72
N GLY A 138 -24.23 13.75 -12.14
CA GLY A 138 -25.49 13.42 -12.83
C GLY A 138 -25.99 11.98 -12.71
N VAL A 139 -25.43 11.16 -11.84
CA VAL A 139 -26.01 9.85 -11.53
C VAL A 139 -27.20 10.03 -10.59
N ALA A 140 -28.37 9.53 -10.97
CA ALA A 140 -29.54 9.59 -10.13
C ALA A 140 -29.30 8.74 -8.85
N LYS A 141 -29.08 9.41 -7.72
CA LYS A 141 -28.75 8.76 -6.43
C LYS A 141 -29.86 7.79 -5.98
N ALA A 142 -31.12 8.10 -6.29
CA ALA A 142 -32.24 7.20 -6.00
C ALA A 142 -32.08 5.79 -6.61
N SER A 143 -31.27 5.63 -7.66
CA SER A 143 -30.95 4.34 -8.27
C SER A 143 -29.85 3.56 -7.52
N ASN A 144 -29.14 4.22 -6.59
CA ASN A 144 -27.99 3.65 -5.89
C ASN A 144 -27.99 4.01 -4.39
N PRO A 145 -29.08 3.69 -3.64
CA PRO A 145 -29.25 4.15 -2.25
C PRO A 145 -28.25 3.50 -1.26
N ASP A 146 -27.58 2.44 -1.67
CA ASP A 146 -26.70 1.63 -0.81
C ASP A 146 -25.22 1.77 -1.19
N ALA A 147 -24.82 2.85 -1.89
CA ALA A 147 -23.46 3.11 -2.29
C ALA A 147 -23.11 4.61 -2.16
N ILE A 148 -21.95 4.93 -1.57
CA ILE A 148 -21.48 6.29 -1.35
C ILE A 148 -20.04 6.41 -1.81
N GLY A 149 -19.72 7.43 -2.64
CA GLY A 149 -18.37 7.72 -3.11
C GLY A 149 -17.67 8.75 -2.23
N PHE A 150 -16.37 8.54 -2.02
CA PHE A 150 -15.47 9.45 -1.33
C PHE A 150 -14.17 9.61 -2.10
N THR A 151 -13.56 10.78 -2.02
CA THR A 151 -12.17 10.93 -2.44
C THR A 151 -11.24 10.36 -1.38
N ILE A 152 -10.09 9.82 -1.80
CA ILE A 152 -9.02 9.40 -0.90
C ILE A 152 -7.74 10.13 -1.22
N THR A 153 -6.96 10.42 -0.18
CA THR A 153 -5.67 11.07 -0.29
C THR A 153 -4.58 10.04 0.01
N PRO A 154 -3.76 9.67 -0.98
CA PRO A 154 -2.59 8.84 -0.73
C PRO A 154 -1.46 9.65 -0.10
N ALA A 155 -0.74 9.05 0.83
CA ALA A 155 0.53 9.57 1.35
C ALA A 155 1.54 8.44 1.41
N ILE A 156 2.74 8.70 0.92
CA ILE A 156 3.84 7.73 0.87
C ILE A 156 5.06 8.40 1.50
N ALA A 157 5.49 7.89 2.63
CA ALA A 157 6.61 8.43 3.39
C ALA A 157 7.75 7.42 3.46
N PRO A 158 8.95 7.71 2.89
CA PRO A 158 10.14 6.95 3.16
C PRO A 158 10.51 7.07 4.65
N LYS A 159 10.83 5.95 5.30
CA LYS A 159 11.16 5.92 6.73
C LYS A 159 12.64 6.13 7.02
N ASP A 160 13.49 5.66 6.15
CA ASP A 160 14.94 5.65 6.35
C ASP A 160 15.63 7.00 6.08
N GLY A 161 14.88 8.03 5.71
CA GLY A 161 15.39 9.40 5.52
C GLY A 161 16.46 9.56 4.42
N THR A 162 16.77 8.51 3.69
CA THR A 162 17.86 8.47 2.71
C THR A 162 17.49 9.01 1.34
N GLY A 163 16.49 9.89 1.25
CA GLY A 163 16.18 10.59 0.02
C GLY A 163 15.76 9.66 -1.12
N ALA A 164 15.10 8.55 -0.81
CA ALA A 164 14.45 7.72 -1.80
C ALA A 164 13.47 8.59 -2.58
N ALA A 165 13.68 8.71 -3.89
CA ALA A 165 12.77 9.49 -4.72
C ALA A 165 11.36 8.93 -4.56
N GLU A 166 10.40 9.85 -4.50
CA GLU A 166 8.97 9.52 -4.51
C GLU A 166 8.68 8.37 -5.47
N PRO A 167 7.90 7.37 -5.08
CA PRO A 167 7.51 6.29 -5.97
C PRO A 167 6.82 6.87 -7.20
N SER A 168 7.16 6.39 -8.39
CA SER A 168 6.39 6.73 -9.57
C SER A 168 5.02 6.07 -9.48
N VAL A 169 3.97 6.80 -9.81
CA VAL A 169 2.58 6.37 -9.67
C VAL A 169 1.91 6.35 -11.04
N SER A 170 1.18 5.29 -11.33
CA SER A 170 0.27 5.23 -12.47
C SER A 170 -1.05 4.58 -12.08
N TYR A 171 -2.14 5.00 -12.71
CA TYR A 171 -3.47 4.43 -12.50
C TYR A 171 -3.99 3.81 -13.79
N ALA A 172 -4.44 2.58 -13.71
CA ALA A 172 -5.16 1.89 -14.79
C ALA A 172 -5.98 0.73 -14.20
N ASP A 173 -7.09 0.39 -14.88
CA ASP A 173 -7.88 -0.81 -14.58
C ASP A 173 -8.27 -0.99 -13.10
N ASN A 174 -8.74 0.08 -12.46
CA ASN A 174 -9.13 0.09 -11.04
C ASN A 174 -7.98 -0.27 -10.07
N LYS A 175 -6.74 -0.02 -10.50
CA LYS A 175 -5.53 -0.21 -9.71
C LYS A 175 -4.61 1.01 -9.79
N VAL A 176 -3.94 1.30 -8.69
CA VAL A 176 -2.81 2.22 -8.68
C VAL A 176 -1.54 1.39 -8.59
N THR A 177 -0.60 1.69 -9.48
CA THR A 177 0.71 1.02 -9.52
C THR A 177 1.77 1.95 -8.99
N TYR A 178 2.57 1.47 -8.05
CA TYR A 178 3.73 2.15 -7.50
C TYR A 178 5.00 1.42 -7.91
N ALA A 179 5.94 2.12 -8.54
CA ALA A 179 7.31 1.67 -8.72
C ALA A 179 8.14 2.26 -7.59
N ILE A 180 8.49 1.46 -6.60
CA ILE A 180 9.23 1.88 -5.42
C ILE A 180 10.71 1.48 -5.54
N LYS A 181 11.58 2.28 -4.93
CA LYS A 181 13.01 1.94 -4.77
C LYS A 181 13.20 1.03 -3.56
N ASN A 182 14.45 0.57 -3.38
CA ASN A 182 14.83 -0.11 -2.15
C ASN A 182 14.65 0.84 -0.96
N GLY A 183 14.15 0.29 0.14
CA GLY A 183 13.92 1.06 1.35
C GLY A 183 12.69 0.61 2.13
N GLU A 184 12.36 1.40 3.12
CA GLU A 184 11.24 1.24 4.04
C GLU A 184 10.28 2.41 3.85
N TYR A 185 8.97 2.11 3.71
CA TYR A 185 7.94 3.09 3.41
C TYR A 185 6.72 2.90 4.30
N ASP A 186 6.14 4.01 4.78
CA ASP A 186 4.78 4.03 5.29
C ASP A 186 3.86 4.57 4.19
N MET A 187 2.85 3.78 3.81
CA MET A 187 1.87 4.13 2.79
C MET A 187 0.49 4.24 3.44
N SER A 188 -0.14 5.38 3.35
CA SER A 188 -1.47 5.60 3.90
C SER A 188 -2.44 6.16 2.88
N TYR A 189 -3.70 5.80 3.01
CA TYR A 189 -4.81 6.16 2.13
C TYR A 189 -5.96 6.65 2.97
N ALA A 190 -5.97 7.96 3.21
CA ALA A 190 -6.97 8.60 4.04
C ALA A 190 -8.24 8.90 3.23
N LEU A 191 -9.38 8.43 3.74
CA LEU A 191 -10.69 8.79 3.21
C LEU A 191 -10.95 10.29 3.51
N ASN A 192 -11.35 11.05 2.50
CA ASN A 192 -11.87 12.38 2.74
C ASN A 192 -13.22 12.24 3.48
N THR A 193 -13.35 12.89 4.61
CA THR A 193 -14.53 12.80 5.47
C THR A 193 -15.80 13.39 4.85
N THR A 194 -15.65 14.12 3.74
CA THR A 194 -16.79 14.66 2.99
C THR A 194 -17.07 13.75 1.79
N ALA A 195 -18.27 13.20 1.71
CA ALA A 195 -18.68 12.45 0.51
C ALA A 195 -18.62 13.33 -0.75
N ILE A 196 -18.33 12.71 -1.88
CA ILE A 196 -18.40 13.41 -3.18
C ILE A 196 -19.85 13.88 -3.35
N ALA A 197 -20.00 15.15 -3.68
CA ALA A 197 -21.31 15.74 -3.97
C ALA A 197 -22.07 14.85 -4.96
N GLU A 198 -23.37 14.68 -4.73
CA GLU A 198 -24.26 13.86 -5.56
C GLU A 198 -24.12 12.33 -5.36
N THR A 199 -23.13 11.86 -4.59
CA THR A 199 -22.98 10.43 -4.33
C THR A 199 -23.73 9.97 -3.06
N PHE A 200 -24.28 10.89 -2.27
CA PHE A 200 -25.14 10.56 -1.15
C PHE A 200 -26.38 11.47 -1.09
N SER A 201 -27.41 11.01 -0.41
CA SER A 201 -28.65 11.76 -0.21
C SER A 201 -29.49 11.14 0.91
N THR A 202 -30.65 11.74 1.19
CA THR A 202 -31.65 11.20 2.12
C THR A 202 -32.22 9.83 1.69
N HIS A 203 -31.89 9.35 0.50
CA HIS A 203 -32.26 8.02 0.02
C HIS A 203 -31.27 6.93 0.42
N ASP A 204 -30.11 7.30 0.98
CA ASP A 204 -29.18 6.31 1.50
C ASP A 204 -29.76 5.60 2.70
N THR A 205 -29.63 4.29 2.71
CA THR A 205 -30.15 3.48 3.81
C THR A 205 -29.20 3.50 5.00
N ASP A 206 -29.75 3.29 6.16
CA ASP A 206 -28.94 3.08 7.37
C ASP A 206 -28.11 1.78 7.26
N GLY A 207 -26.98 1.74 7.93
CA GLY A 207 -26.12 0.55 7.98
C GLY A 207 -24.64 0.85 7.92
N THR A 208 -23.86 -0.21 7.85
CA THR A 208 -22.39 -0.12 7.71
C THR A 208 -21.99 -0.14 6.24
N TYR A 209 -21.40 0.95 5.79
CA TYR A 209 -20.83 1.09 4.45
C TYR A 209 -19.37 0.66 4.49
N GLN A 210 -18.97 -0.20 3.57
CA GLN A 210 -17.68 -0.87 3.59
C GLN A 210 -17.00 -0.89 2.21
N ALA A 211 -15.68 -0.78 2.22
CA ALA A 211 -14.79 -1.21 1.14
C ALA A 211 -13.52 -1.81 1.76
N THR A 212 -12.93 -2.77 1.07
CA THR A 212 -11.64 -3.37 1.46
C THR A 212 -10.55 -2.83 0.57
N VAL A 213 -9.59 -2.14 1.17
CA VAL A 213 -8.38 -1.64 0.49
C VAL A 213 -7.29 -2.69 0.61
N THR A 214 -6.64 -3.02 -0.50
CA THR A 214 -5.61 -4.05 -0.56
C THR A 214 -4.37 -3.49 -1.23
N LEU A 215 -3.22 -3.71 -0.61
CA LEU A 215 -1.90 -3.44 -1.17
C LEU A 215 -1.20 -4.78 -1.43
N THR A 216 -0.81 -5.02 -2.68
CA THR A 216 -0.18 -6.28 -3.10
C THR A 216 1.07 -6.03 -3.92
N THR A 217 1.92 -7.05 -4.07
CA THR A 217 3.04 -7.02 -5.01
C THR A 217 2.67 -7.72 -6.31
N SER A 218 3.34 -7.39 -7.41
CA SER A 218 3.29 -8.24 -8.60
C SER A 218 3.77 -9.64 -8.23
N GLY A 219 2.98 -10.63 -8.52
CA GLY A 219 3.45 -12.02 -8.49
C GLY A 219 4.68 -12.17 -9.39
N THR A 220 5.58 -13.00 -8.97
CA THR A 220 6.74 -13.46 -9.76
C THR A 220 6.27 -14.14 -11.02
#